data_8034605813e08798404c75a28ef3b74a
#
_entry.id   8034605813e08798404c75a28ef3b74a
#
_cell.length_a   1.000
_cell.length_b   1.000
_cell.length_c   1.000
_cell.angle_alpha   90.00
_cell.angle_beta   90.00
_cell.angle_gamma   90.00
#
_symmetry.space_group_name_H-M   'P 1'
#
loop_
_entity.id
_entity.type
_entity.pdbx_description
1 polymer ?
#
loop_
_entity_poly.entity_id
_entity_poly.type
_entity_poly.pdbx_seq_one_letter_code
_entity_poly.pdbx_strand_id
1 'polypeptide(L)'
;MAYQSEAQLEKQLISQLIGELCALQMKDIDLTAKTLTVGKTIQRIYDAKSGKTRLHISPPKTATSERTIPLPSMLAIPLGKFITDNPDHYFLTGKGKPTEPRTYRQFFARFLKKHGLAKMRFHEVRHTFAVRAMEIPEFDIKSLSEILGHKNVSFTLNVYGRANLQQKTRCMNLLNDLL
;
A
#
# COMPACT_ATOMS: atom_id res chain seq x y z
N MET A 1 -7.53 28.69 1.96
CA MET A 1 -7.36 27.23 1.77
C MET A 1 -7.00 26.63 3.11
N ALA A 2 -7.86 25.77 3.65
CA ALA A 2 -7.65 25.19 4.98
C ALA A 2 -6.49 24.19 4.92
N TYR A 3 -5.47 24.44 5.71
CA TYR A 3 -4.37 23.51 5.97
C TYR A 3 -4.97 22.26 6.65
N GLN A 4 -5.05 21.16 5.91
CA GLN A 4 -5.37 19.87 6.53
C GLN A 4 -4.20 19.52 7.45
N SER A 5 -4.48 19.28 8.74
CA SER A 5 -3.44 18.89 9.68
C SER A 5 -2.77 17.57 9.22
N GLU A 6 -1.46 17.41 9.49
CA GLU A 6 -0.72 16.17 9.20
C GLU A 6 -1.47 14.92 9.67
N ALA A 7 -2.10 14.99 10.83
CA ALA A 7 -2.92 13.91 11.38
C ALA A 7 -4.16 13.58 10.53
N GLN A 8 -4.73 14.54 9.80
CA GLN A 8 -5.83 14.28 8.87
C GLN A 8 -5.36 13.63 7.58
N LEU A 9 -4.20 14.06 7.05
CA LEU A 9 -3.56 13.44 5.90
C LEU A 9 -3.15 11.99 6.21
N GLU A 10 -2.55 11.74 7.37
CA GLU A 10 -2.24 10.37 7.82
C GLU A 10 -3.49 9.48 7.90
N LYS A 11 -4.57 9.97 8.50
CA LYS A 11 -5.82 9.20 8.59
C LYS A 11 -6.39 8.87 7.21
N GLN A 12 -6.30 9.77 6.25
CA GLN A 12 -6.74 9.51 4.87
C GLN A 12 -5.89 8.47 4.18
N LEU A 13 -4.55 8.54 4.29
CA LEU A 13 -3.61 7.56 3.71
C LEU A 13 -3.83 6.16 4.29
N ILE A 14 -3.99 6.04 5.61
CA ILE A 14 -4.28 4.77 6.27
C ILE A 14 -5.61 4.17 5.78
N SER A 15 -6.63 5.01 5.66
CA SER A 15 -7.94 4.56 5.18
C SER A 15 -7.88 4.09 3.74
N GLN A 16 -7.11 4.75 2.90
CA GLN A 16 -6.94 4.40 1.49
C GLN A 16 -6.25 3.05 1.32
N LEU A 17 -5.12 2.82 1.95
CA LEU A 17 -4.36 1.56 1.87
C LEU A 17 -5.18 0.33 2.28
N ILE A 18 -5.85 0.42 3.43
CA ILE A 18 -6.69 -0.68 3.89
C ILE A 18 -7.88 -0.85 2.96
N GLY A 19 -8.43 0.25 2.45
CA GLY A 19 -9.51 0.22 1.47
C GLY A 19 -9.10 -0.46 0.15
N GLU A 20 -7.91 -0.17 -0.36
CA GLU A 20 -7.34 -0.82 -1.54
C GLU A 20 -7.17 -2.32 -1.31
N LEU A 21 -6.55 -2.72 -0.19
CA LEU A 21 -6.37 -4.13 0.15
C LEU A 21 -7.71 -4.87 0.31
N CYS A 22 -8.70 -4.25 0.94
CA CYS A 22 -10.03 -4.84 1.08
C CYS A 22 -10.81 -4.93 -0.25
N ALA A 23 -10.44 -4.12 -1.25
CA ALA A 23 -11.05 -4.10 -2.57
C ALA A 23 -10.41 -5.08 -3.55
N LEU A 24 -9.23 -5.62 -3.23
CA LEU A 24 -8.45 -6.49 -4.10
C LEU A 24 -9.23 -7.77 -4.43
N GLN A 25 -9.35 -8.08 -5.72
CA GLN A 25 -9.98 -9.28 -6.25
C GLN A 25 -8.92 -10.23 -6.84
N MET A 26 -9.29 -11.49 -7.08
CA MET A 26 -8.38 -12.49 -7.64
C MET A 26 -7.85 -12.08 -9.01
N LYS A 27 -8.70 -11.48 -9.86
CA LYS A 27 -8.32 -10.96 -11.19
C LYS A 27 -7.32 -9.82 -11.17
N ASP A 28 -7.15 -9.16 -10.02
CA ASP A 28 -6.20 -8.07 -9.87
C ASP A 28 -4.77 -8.59 -9.59
N ILE A 29 -4.60 -9.92 -9.44
CA ILE A 29 -3.33 -10.59 -9.15
C ILE A 29 -2.97 -11.52 -10.30
N ASP A 30 -1.92 -11.20 -11.02
CA ASP A 30 -1.35 -12.05 -12.06
C ASP A 30 -0.05 -12.69 -11.55
N LEU A 31 -0.11 -13.98 -11.21
CA LEU A 31 1.06 -14.73 -10.73
C LEU A 31 2.03 -15.08 -11.85
N THR A 32 1.57 -15.14 -13.11
CA THR A 32 2.40 -15.42 -14.27
C THR A 32 3.25 -14.21 -14.63
N ALA A 33 2.60 -13.05 -14.76
CA ALA A 33 3.28 -11.76 -14.96
C ALA A 33 3.95 -11.25 -13.67
N LYS A 34 3.65 -11.86 -12.52
CA LYS A 34 4.09 -11.42 -11.18
C LYS A 34 3.74 -9.97 -10.92
N THR A 35 2.48 -9.63 -11.10
CA THR A 35 1.98 -8.27 -10.90
C THR A 35 0.70 -8.26 -10.05
N LEU A 36 0.47 -7.12 -9.41
CA LEU A 36 -0.75 -6.81 -8.67
C LEU A 36 -1.24 -5.43 -9.09
N THR A 37 -2.50 -5.35 -9.52
CA THR A 37 -3.12 -4.08 -9.94
C THR A 37 -4.01 -3.52 -8.84
N VAL A 38 -3.74 -2.31 -8.42
CA VAL A 38 -4.56 -1.55 -7.48
C VAL A 38 -5.45 -0.60 -8.27
N GLY A 39 -6.70 -0.97 -8.48
CA GLY A 39 -7.67 -0.21 -9.29
C GLY A 39 -8.95 0.17 -8.54
N LYS A 40 -9.07 -0.15 -7.25
CA LYS A 40 -10.29 0.11 -6.47
C LYS A 40 -9.97 0.34 -5.00
N THR A 41 -10.91 1.00 -4.32
CA THR A 41 -10.88 1.15 -2.86
C THR A 41 -12.27 0.97 -2.26
N ILE A 42 -12.32 0.44 -1.04
CA ILE A 42 -13.55 0.30 -0.25
C ILE A 42 -13.50 1.31 0.88
N GLN A 43 -14.58 2.06 1.03
CA GLN A 43 -14.78 3.02 2.12
C GLN A 43 -16.18 2.87 2.69
N ARG A 44 -16.33 3.16 3.98
CA ARG A 44 -17.66 3.32 4.58
C ARG A 44 -18.06 4.79 4.47
N ILE A 45 -19.13 5.05 3.75
CA ILE A 45 -19.67 6.41 3.56
C ILE A 45 -21.01 6.54 4.27
N TYR A 46 -21.31 7.75 4.74
CA TYR A 46 -22.63 8.09 5.25
C TYR A 46 -23.56 8.43 4.08
N ASP A 47 -24.72 7.81 4.06
CA ASP A 47 -25.77 8.07 3.08
C ASP A 47 -26.83 8.95 3.74
N ALA A 48 -26.85 10.22 3.37
CA ALA A 48 -27.76 11.20 3.92
C ALA A 48 -29.25 10.89 3.65
N LYS A 49 -29.55 10.14 2.57
CA LYS A 49 -30.92 9.77 2.23
C LYS A 49 -31.48 8.69 3.17
N SER A 50 -30.66 7.71 3.51
CA SER A 50 -31.07 6.59 4.38
C SER A 50 -30.74 6.82 5.86
N GLY A 51 -29.97 7.84 6.21
CA GLY A 51 -29.48 8.09 7.57
C GLY A 51 -28.49 7.03 8.07
N LYS A 52 -28.03 6.14 7.19
CA LYS A 52 -27.17 4.98 7.54
C LYS A 52 -25.83 5.06 6.82
N THR A 53 -24.87 4.32 7.33
CA THR A 53 -23.59 4.15 6.63
C THR A 53 -23.62 2.88 5.77
N ARG A 54 -23.01 2.95 4.58
CA ARG A 54 -22.85 1.81 3.66
C ARG A 54 -21.44 1.66 3.18
N LEU A 55 -21.07 0.44 2.80
CA LEU A 55 -19.82 0.21 2.07
C LEU A 55 -19.97 0.75 0.64
N HIS A 56 -18.97 1.48 0.22
CA HIS A 56 -18.88 2.05 -1.12
C HIS A 56 -17.56 1.63 -1.74
N ILE A 57 -17.65 0.99 -2.91
CA ILE A 57 -16.50 0.61 -3.73
C ILE A 57 -16.41 1.68 -4.81
N SER A 58 -15.28 2.32 -4.90
CA SER A 58 -15.03 3.34 -5.92
C SER A 58 -13.71 3.08 -6.63
N PRO A 59 -13.58 3.52 -7.88
CA PRO A 59 -12.28 3.64 -8.50
C PRO A 59 -11.40 4.60 -7.67
N PRO A 60 -10.09 4.57 -7.85
CA PRO A 60 -9.20 5.51 -7.20
C PRO A 60 -9.58 6.95 -7.57
N LYS A 61 -9.41 7.87 -6.64
CA LYS A 61 -9.77 9.29 -6.85
C LYS A 61 -8.97 10.00 -7.95
N THR A 62 -7.88 9.41 -8.39
CA THR A 62 -6.99 9.97 -9.44
C THR A 62 -6.43 8.85 -10.29
N ALA A 63 -6.19 9.13 -11.59
CA ALA A 63 -5.56 8.19 -12.51
C ALA A 63 -4.20 7.66 -11.98
N THR A 64 -3.44 8.50 -11.28
CA THR A 64 -2.16 8.11 -10.65
C THR A 64 -2.31 7.15 -9.46
N SER A 65 -3.53 6.93 -8.97
CA SER A 65 -3.79 5.97 -7.89
C SER A 65 -4.09 4.57 -8.43
N GLU A 66 -4.41 4.43 -9.71
CA GLU A 66 -4.41 3.14 -10.40
C GLU A 66 -2.96 2.80 -10.75
N ARG A 67 -2.49 1.67 -10.27
CA ARG A 67 -1.10 1.27 -10.44
C ARG A 67 -0.95 -0.24 -10.47
N THR A 68 -0.02 -0.70 -11.27
CA THR A 68 0.43 -2.10 -11.29
C THR A 68 1.74 -2.21 -10.52
N ILE A 69 1.77 -3.05 -9.52
CA ILE A 69 2.89 -3.26 -8.61
C ILE A 69 3.54 -4.60 -8.96
N PRO A 70 4.84 -4.64 -9.29
CA PRO A 70 5.57 -5.90 -9.46
C PRO A 70 5.60 -6.67 -8.13
N LEU A 71 5.34 -7.97 -8.19
CA LEU A 71 5.43 -8.87 -7.05
C LEU A 71 6.82 -9.51 -7.00
N PRO A 72 7.56 -9.42 -5.90
CA PRO A 72 8.77 -10.17 -5.71
C PRO A 72 8.51 -11.68 -5.88
N SER A 73 9.42 -12.39 -6.55
CA SER A 73 9.23 -13.82 -6.84
C SER A 73 8.99 -14.66 -5.58
N MET A 74 9.57 -14.27 -4.46
CA MET A 74 9.35 -14.91 -3.17
C MET A 74 7.91 -14.85 -2.66
N LEU A 75 7.08 -13.91 -3.15
CA LEU A 75 5.69 -13.78 -2.77
C LEU A 75 4.74 -14.58 -3.68
N ALA A 76 5.14 -14.92 -4.89
CA ALA A 76 4.28 -15.61 -5.87
C ALA A 76 3.77 -16.96 -5.33
N ILE A 77 4.66 -17.77 -4.75
CA ILE A 77 4.30 -19.09 -4.20
C ILE A 77 3.33 -18.99 -3.02
N PRO A 78 3.60 -18.20 -1.97
CA PRO A 78 2.65 -18.08 -0.86
C PRO A 78 1.32 -17.45 -1.30
N LEU A 79 1.31 -16.48 -2.20
CA LEU A 79 0.07 -15.87 -2.71
C LEU A 79 -0.76 -16.87 -3.50
N GLY A 80 -0.13 -17.73 -4.31
CA GLY A 80 -0.81 -18.75 -5.11
C GLY A 80 -1.68 -19.69 -4.28
N LYS A 81 -1.33 -19.95 -3.02
CA LYS A 81 -2.13 -20.78 -2.10
C LYS A 81 -3.50 -20.18 -1.74
N PHE A 82 -3.67 -18.87 -1.94
CA PHE A 82 -4.90 -18.15 -1.60
C PHE A 82 -5.72 -17.76 -2.83
N ILE A 83 -5.19 -17.97 -4.04
CA ILE A 83 -5.93 -17.70 -5.28
C ILE A 83 -7.04 -18.75 -5.45
N THR A 84 -8.22 -18.28 -5.80
CA THR A 84 -9.38 -19.12 -6.13
C THR A 84 -9.70 -19.01 -7.62
N ASP A 85 -10.39 -20.00 -8.20
CA ASP A 85 -10.74 -20.03 -9.62
C ASP A 85 -11.70 -18.93 -10.05
N ASN A 86 -12.43 -18.32 -9.12
CA ASN A 86 -13.34 -17.25 -9.44
C ASN A 86 -12.64 -15.88 -9.41
N PRO A 87 -12.48 -15.23 -10.58
CA PRO A 87 -11.74 -13.97 -10.69
C PRO A 87 -12.38 -12.80 -9.95
N ASP A 88 -13.67 -12.85 -9.67
CA ASP A 88 -14.42 -11.78 -9.00
C ASP A 88 -14.45 -11.94 -7.48
N HIS A 89 -13.92 -13.04 -6.93
CA HIS A 89 -13.77 -13.18 -5.49
C HIS A 89 -12.74 -12.20 -4.94
N TYR A 90 -13.04 -11.67 -3.76
CA TYR A 90 -12.12 -10.78 -3.05
C TYR A 90 -10.99 -11.57 -2.41
N PHE A 91 -9.76 -11.10 -2.58
CA PHE A 91 -8.56 -11.82 -2.14
C PHE A 91 -8.57 -12.13 -0.63
N LEU A 92 -8.93 -11.16 0.22
CA LEU A 92 -8.93 -11.36 1.67
C LEU A 92 -9.99 -12.32 2.19
N THR A 93 -11.06 -12.55 1.44
CA THR A 93 -12.17 -13.41 1.89
C THR A 93 -12.27 -14.72 1.14
N GLY A 94 -11.69 -14.81 -0.05
CA GLY A 94 -11.90 -15.90 -1.00
C GLY A 94 -13.35 -16.03 -1.46
N LYS A 95 -14.15 -14.97 -1.35
CA LYS A 95 -15.61 -14.96 -1.62
C LYS A 95 -16.04 -13.73 -2.42
N GLY A 96 -17.27 -13.75 -2.94
CA GLY A 96 -17.87 -12.63 -3.66
C GLY A 96 -18.21 -11.39 -2.81
N LYS A 97 -17.92 -11.40 -1.50
CA LYS A 97 -18.13 -10.25 -0.61
C LYS A 97 -16.80 -9.77 -0.04
N PRO A 98 -16.53 -8.45 -0.06
CA PRO A 98 -15.31 -7.88 0.49
C PRO A 98 -15.33 -7.90 2.02
N THR A 99 -14.15 -7.82 2.62
CA THR A 99 -14.00 -7.50 4.04
C THR A 99 -14.16 -5.99 4.26
N GLU A 100 -14.74 -5.62 5.39
CA GLU A 100 -14.82 -4.21 5.77
C GLU A 100 -13.46 -3.71 6.31
N PRO A 101 -12.99 -2.49 5.92
CA PRO A 101 -11.71 -1.95 6.41
C PRO A 101 -11.58 -1.92 7.94
N ARG A 102 -12.68 -1.66 8.67
CA ARG A 102 -12.70 -1.70 10.13
C ARG A 102 -12.44 -3.12 10.67
N THR A 103 -13.08 -4.11 10.08
CA THR A 103 -12.92 -5.52 10.46
C THR A 103 -11.49 -5.99 10.20
N TYR A 104 -10.90 -5.59 9.06
CA TYR A 104 -9.53 -5.92 8.74
C TYR A 104 -8.52 -5.29 9.73
N ARG A 105 -8.72 -4.00 10.11
CA ARG A 105 -7.89 -3.36 11.15
C ARG A 105 -7.93 -4.11 12.48
N GLN A 106 -9.13 -4.55 12.89
CA GLN A 106 -9.30 -5.32 14.13
C GLN A 106 -8.63 -6.70 14.03
N PHE A 107 -8.74 -7.35 12.88
CA PHE A 107 -8.03 -8.59 12.58
C PHE A 107 -6.52 -8.40 12.71
N PHE A 108 -5.96 -7.38 12.05
CA PHE A 108 -4.53 -7.08 12.09
C PHE A 108 -4.03 -6.82 13.51
N ALA A 109 -4.75 -6.03 14.30
CA ALA A 109 -4.39 -5.77 15.69
C ALA A 109 -4.39 -7.04 16.53
N ARG A 110 -5.39 -7.93 16.35
CA ARG A 110 -5.46 -9.24 17.02
C ARG A 110 -4.34 -10.17 16.58
N PHE A 111 -4.01 -10.17 15.29
CA PHE A 111 -2.90 -10.94 14.74
C PHE A 111 -1.57 -10.55 15.40
N LEU A 112 -1.25 -9.26 15.46
CA LEU A 112 -0.04 -8.77 16.13
C LEU A 112 0.02 -9.23 17.59
N LYS A 113 -1.07 -9.06 18.34
CA LYS A 113 -1.15 -9.49 19.75
C LYS A 113 -0.96 -10.99 19.90
N LYS A 114 -1.60 -11.80 19.04
CA LYS A 114 -1.51 -13.27 19.08
C LYS A 114 -0.08 -13.77 18.86
N HIS A 115 0.70 -13.07 18.04
CA HIS A 115 2.07 -13.46 17.70
C HIS A 115 3.15 -12.74 18.52
N GLY A 116 2.76 -12.04 19.60
CA GLY A 116 3.71 -11.33 20.46
C GLY A 116 4.43 -10.17 19.76
N LEU A 117 3.88 -9.67 18.65
CA LEU A 117 4.47 -8.57 17.89
C LEU A 117 4.08 -7.22 18.53
N ALA A 118 4.97 -6.24 18.41
CA ALA A 118 4.70 -4.89 18.89
C ALA A 118 3.42 -4.34 18.28
N LYS A 119 2.65 -3.58 19.07
CA LYS A 119 1.47 -2.89 18.57
C LYS A 119 1.90 -1.91 17.48
N MET A 120 1.35 -2.10 16.29
CA MET A 120 1.69 -1.35 15.09
C MET A 120 0.41 -0.93 14.36
N ARG A 121 0.36 0.28 13.86
CA ARG A 121 -0.71 0.73 12.95
C ARG A 121 -0.42 0.21 11.54
N PHE A 122 -1.45 -0.07 10.78
CA PHE A 122 -1.29 -0.64 9.43
C PHE A 122 -0.42 0.24 8.50
N HIS A 123 -0.48 1.53 8.64
CA HIS A 123 0.35 2.47 7.88
C HIS A 123 1.86 2.39 8.26
N GLU A 124 2.19 1.96 9.47
CA GLU A 124 3.59 1.76 9.88
C GLU A 124 4.25 0.61 9.11
N VAL A 125 3.45 -0.36 8.65
CA VAL A 125 3.93 -1.42 7.72
C VAL A 125 4.41 -0.80 6.41
N ARG A 126 3.63 0.13 5.85
CA ARG A 126 4.02 0.86 4.63
C ARG A 126 5.24 1.74 4.86
N HIS A 127 5.28 2.44 5.98
CA HIS A 127 6.44 3.26 6.35
C HIS A 127 7.71 2.41 6.47
N THR A 128 7.61 1.26 7.15
CA THR A 128 8.72 0.30 7.25
C THR A 128 9.18 -0.19 5.89
N PHE A 129 8.25 -0.53 4.99
CA PHE A 129 8.58 -0.91 3.61
C PHE A 129 9.35 0.22 2.91
N ALA A 130 8.85 1.45 2.98
CA ALA A 130 9.46 2.58 2.30
C ALA A 130 10.88 2.87 2.82
N VAL A 131 11.07 2.85 4.16
CA VAL A 131 12.39 3.03 4.78
C VAL A 131 13.35 1.93 4.35
N ARG A 132 12.92 0.67 4.38
CA ARG A 132 13.75 -0.47 3.96
C ARG A 132 14.09 -0.43 2.47
N ALA A 133 13.15 -0.04 1.62
CA ALA A 133 13.42 0.15 0.19
C ALA A 133 14.49 1.22 -0.06
N MET A 134 14.45 2.32 0.71
CA MET A 134 15.45 3.40 0.62
C MET A 134 16.84 3.01 1.15
N GLU A 135 16.96 1.93 1.91
CA GLU A 135 18.26 1.37 2.34
C GLU A 135 18.95 0.59 1.20
N ILE A 136 18.21 0.19 0.16
CA ILE A 136 18.72 -0.54 -1.01
C ILE A 136 19.21 0.50 -2.04
N PRO A 137 20.50 0.55 -2.38
CA PRO A 137 21.05 1.59 -3.25
C PRO A 137 20.44 1.63 -4.65
N GLU A 138 20.09 0.47 -5.19
CA GLU A 138 19.51 0.30 -6.53
C GLU A 138 18.01 0.60 -6.59
N PHE A 139 17.37 0.81 -5.43
CA PHE A 139 15.95 1.11 -5.37
C PHE A 139 15.72 2.61 -5.59
N ASP A 140 15.32 2.98 -6.78
CA ASP A 140 15.14 4.40 -7.09
C ASP A 140 13.87 4.99 -6.45
N ILE A 141 13.96 6.26 -6.11
CA ILE A 141 12.91 7.00 -5.40
C ILE A 141 11.63 7.16 -6.23
N LYS A 142 11.75 7.24 -7.56
CA LYS A 142 10.60 7.39 -8.45
C LYS A 142 9.79 6.10 -8.46
N SER A 143 10.44 4.96 -8.65
CA SER A 143 9.81 3.64 -8.55
C SER A 143 9.15 3.42 -7.18
N LEU A 144 9.82 3.80 -6.09
CA LEU A 144 9.24 3.74 -4.75
C LEU A 144 7.96 4.59 -4.65
N SER A 145 8.00 5.81 -5.15
CA SER A 145 6.85 6.73 -5.15
C SER A 145 5.65 6.16 -5.93
N GLU A 146 5.91 5.56 -7.09
CA GLU A 146 4.89 4.94 -7.94
C GLU A 146 4.28 3.69 -7.26
N ILE A 147 5.10 2.78 -6.71
CA ILE A 147 4.64 1.61 -5.94
C ILE A 147 3.76 2.05 -4.77
N LEU A 148 4.18 3.09 -4.07
CA LEU A 148 3.43 3.66 -2.97
C LEU A 148 2.15 4.40 -3.45
N GLY A 149 2.02 4.76 -4.72
CA GLY A 149 0.89 5.54 -5.26
C GLY A 149 0.88 6.99 -4.76
N HIS A 150 2.05 7.58 -4.55
CA HIS A 150 2.14 8.99 -4.24
C HIS A 150 1.99 9.83 -5.51
N LYS A 151 1.18 10.88 -5.44
CA LYS A 151 0.96 11.80 -6.57
C LYS A 151 2.22 12.57 -6.97
N ASN A 152 3.13 12.78 -6.02
CA ASN A 152 4.34 13.55 -6.22
C ASN A 152 5.51 12.87 -5.51
N VAL A 153 6.59 12.67 -6.24
CA VAL A 153 7.85 12.13 -5.72
C VAL A 153 8.40 12.98 -4.57
N SER A 154 8.15 14.29 -4.59
CA SER A 154 8.57 15.20 -3.50
C SER A 154 8.01 14.77 -2.14
N PHE A 155 6.81 14.18 -2.10
CA PHE A 155 6.27 13.64 -0.84
C PHE A 155 7.13 12.48 -0.32
N THR A 156 7.55 11.56 -1.20
CA THR A 156 8.44 10.45 -0.85
C THR A 156 9.79 10.98 -0.38
N LEU A 157 10.36 11.95 -1.07
CA LEU A 157 11.61 12.60 -0.70
C LEU A 157 11.55 13.29 0.66
N ASN A 158 10.50 14.05 0.92
CA ASN A 158 10.36 14.78 2.19
C ASN A 158 10.19 13.86 3.39
N VAL A 159 9.47 12.74 3.21
CA VAL A 159 9.18 11.81 4.30
C VAL A 159 10.32 10.81 4.51
N TYR A 160 10.94 10.32 3.43
CA TYR A 160 11.91 9.22 3.47
C TYR A 160 13.31 9.60 2.98
N GLY A 161 13.45 10.69 2.23
CA GLY A 161 14.65 11.05 1.46
C GLY A 161 15.79 11.68 2.25
N ARG A 162 15.90 11.45 3.58
CA ARG A 162 17.06 11.90 4.34
C ARG A 162 18.24 11.00 4.06
N ALA A 163 19.05 11.35 3.06
CA ALA A 163 20.32 10.68 2.79
C ALA A 163 21.25 10.80 4.01
N ASN A 164 21.67 9.66 4.55
CA ASN A 164 22.70 9.63 5.60
C ASN A 164 24.10 9.85 5.00
N LEU A 165 25.09 10.07 5.86
CA LEU A 165 26.47 10.33 5.42
C LEU A 165 27.04 9.17 4.60
N GLN A 166 26.72 7.92 4.95
CA GLN A 166 27.17 6.72 4.20
C GLN A 166 26.67 6.69 2.76
N GLN A 167 25.39 7.04 2.56
CA GLN A 167 24.82 7.16 1.20
C GLN A 167 25.51 8.25 0.39
N LYS A 168 25.76 9.43 1.01
CA LYS A 168 26.49 10.53 0.35
C LYS A 168 27.92 10.11 -0.02
N THR A 169 28.64 9.45 0.89
CA THR A 169 29.99 8.94 0.64
C THR A 169 30.01 7.94 -0.50
N ARG A 170 29.03 7.01 -0.53
CA ARG A 170 28.91 6.04 -1.62
C ARG A 170 28.68 6.72 -2.97
N CYS A 171 27.76 7.69 -3.03
CA CYS A 171 27.51 8.45 -4.26
C CYS A 171 28.77 9.20 -4.73
N MET A 172 29.53 9.78 -3.81
CA MET A 172 30.79 10.46 -4.16
C MET A 172 31.86 9.48 -4.67
N ASN A 173 31.91 8.29 -4.11
CA ASN A 173 32.88 7.26 -4.55
C ASN A 173 32.59 6.74 -5.99
N LEU A 174 31.32 6.79 -6.44
CA LEU A 174 31.00 6.44 -7.84
C LEU A 174 31.67 7.38 -8.85
N LEU A 175 32.07 8.59 -8.45
CA LEU A 175 32.78 9.52 -9.33
C LEU A 175 34.22 9.03 -9.61
N ASN A 176 34.78 8.17 -8.76
CA ASN A 176 36.13 7.63 -8.98
C ASN A 176 36.20 6.74 -10.23
N ASP A 177 35.06 6.17 -10.66
CA ASP A 177 34.95 5.32 -11.84
C ASP A 177 34.82 6.15 -13.14
N LEU A 178 34.68 7.48 -13.01
CA LEU A 178 34.54 8.43 -14.13
C LEU A 178 35.84 9.19 -14.42
N LEU A 179 36.83 9.09 -13.53
CA LEU A 179 38.14 9.76 -13.63
C LEU A 179 39.24 8.75 -13.96
#